data_f13abddaab15a66a6a3430e87e6a14df
#
_entry.id   f13abddaab15a66a6a3430e87e6a14df
#
_cell.length_a   1.000
_cell.length_b   1.000
_cell.length_c   1.000
_cell.angle_alpha   90.00
_cell.angle_beta   90.00
_cell.angle_gamma   90.00
#
_symmetry.space_group_name_H-M   'P 1'
#
loop_
_entity.id
_entity.type
_entity.pdbx_description
1 polymer ?
#
loop_
_entity_poly.entity_id
_entity_poly.type
_entity_poly.pdbx_seq_one_letter_code
_entity_poly.pdbx_strand_id
1 'polypeptide(L)'
;MRLAELSERSGVAIATIKYYLREGLLPPGRRVSATTADYDEGHLRRLRLVRAMIQVGRVPVADVRKVLAHVDDESLGRTIRLGAALWALPREAEPADGRGGEGGGEGGGEGEDEDEVMAAARTEVDRLLRDLGWSTAREVGELSPVHRSLVAAVATLMRLGYPWDAALMAPYAQLMHQVAVRDLDFVETHPSEAEQVETAVAATILFRPVLNALHRLAQEEESARRYGLA
;
A
#
# COMPACT_ATOMS: atom_id res chain seq x y z
N MET A 1 -6.67 30.48 -1.76
CA MET A 1 -7.51 30.29 -2.99
C MET A 1 -8.96 30.06 -2.62
N ARG A 2 -9.89 30.39 -3.50
CA ARG A 2 -11.33 30.13 -3.30
C ARG A 2 -11.69 28.72 -3.76
N LEU A 3 -12.89 28.24 -3.36
CA LEU A 3 -13.35 26.89 -3.69
C LEU A 3 -13.38 26.59 -5.20
N ALA A 4 -13.73 27.58 -6.02
CA ALA A 4 -13.73 27.44 -7.47
C ALA A 4 -12.32 27.27 -8.03
N GLU A 5 -11.36 28.04 -7.54
CA GLU A 5 -9.94 27.94 -7.90
C GLU A 5 -9.33 26.60 -7.43
N LEU A 6 -9.68 26.15 -6.21
CA LEU A 6 -9.27 24.84 -5.71
C LEU A 6 -9.81 23.71 -6.61
N SER A 7 -11.07 23.83 -7.07
CA SER A 7 -11.69 22.90 -8.00
C SER A 7 -10.96 22.86 -9.33
N GLU A 8 -10.65 24.00 -9.91
CA GLU A 8 -9.92 24.13 -11.17
C GLU A 8 -8.52 23.53 -11.07
N ARG A 9 -7.75 23.92 -10.04
CA ARG A 9 -6.36 23.45 -9.86
C ARG A 9 -6.24 21.96 -9.50
N SER A 10 -7.24 21.42 -8.78
CA SER A 10 -7.26 20.01 -8.40
C SER A 10 -7.88 19.10 -9.46
N GLY A 11 -8.65 19.66 -10.40
CA GLY A 11 -9.48 18.89 -11.32
C GLY A 11 -10.60 18.11 -10.63
N VAL A 12 -11.02 18.54 -9.42
CA VAL A 12 -12.09 17.91 -8.64
C VAL A 12 -13.32 18.82 -8.66
N ALA A 13 -14.47 18.25 -9.06
CA ALA A 13 -15.72 19.02 -9.08
C ALA A 13 -16.06 19.57 -7.69
N ILE A 14 -16.60 20.79 -7.66
CA ILE A 14 -17.00 21.49 -6.41
C ILE A 14 -17.92 20.63 -5.54
N ALA A 15 -18.84 19.87 -6.15
CA ALA A 15 -19.74 18.97 -5.43
C ALA A 15 -18.96 17.87 -4.69
N THR A 16 -17.94 17.31 -5.32
CA THR A 16 -17.06 16.30 -4.74
C THR A 16 -16.19 16.90 -3.63
N ILE A 17 -15.65 18.12 -3.81
CA ILE A 17 -14.90 18.80 -2.74
C ILE A 17 -15.79 19.03 -1.52
N LYS A 18 -17.03 19.50 -1.72
CA LYS A 18 -18.00 19.67 -0.63
C LYS A 18 -18.34 18.32 0.06
N TYR A 19 -18.43 17.25 -0.71
CA TYR A 19 -18.58 15.90 -0.16
C TYR A 19 -17.38 15.54 0.72
N TYR A 20 -16.14 15.73 0.25
CA TYR A 20 -14.93 15.43 1.01
C TYR A 20 -14.81 16.27 2.29
N LEU A 21 -15.19 17.54 2.25
CA LEU A 21 -15.27 18.40 3.45
C LEU A 21 -16.28 17.85 4.47
N ARG A 22 -17.46 17.44 4.02
CA ARG A 22 -18.49 16.85 4.89
C ARG A 22 -18.07 15.52 5.49
N GLU A 23 -17.38 14.69 4.70
CA GLU A 23 -16.89 13.38 5.14
C GLU A 23 -15.61 13.46 5.97
N GLY A 24 -15.06 14.66 6.20
CA GLY A 24 -13.81 14.84 6.95
C GLY A 24 -12.55 14.38 6.22
N LEU A 25 -12.61 14.13 4.90
CA LEU A 25 -11.45 13.75 4.09
C LEU A 25 -10.58 14.95 3.71
N LEU A 26 -11.17 16.15 3.74
CA LEU A 26 -10.51 17.43 3.52
C LEU A 26 -10.77 18.32 4.74
N PRO A 27 -9.75 18.95 5.31
CA PRO A 27 -9.95 19.89 6.40
C PRO A 27 -10.77 21.10 5.95
N PRO A 28 -11.48 21.78 6.86
CA PRO A 28 -12.21 22.99 6.51
C PRO A 28 -11.26 24.10 6.10
N GLY A 29 -11.62 24.86 5.09
CA GLY A 29 -10.87 26.07 4.72
C GLY A 29 -10.94 27.14 5.82
N ARG A 30 -9.92 28.02 5.85
CA ARG A 30 -9.87 29.15 6.77
C ARG A 30 -11.05 30.09 6.50
N ARG A 31 -11.90 30.32 7.51
CA ARG A 31 -13.07 31.15 7.38
C ARG A 31 -12.67 32.61 7.18
N VAL A 32 -13.17 33.24 6.12
CA VAL A 32 -12.95 34.65 5.78
C VAL A 32 -14.19 35.49 6.08
N SER A 33 -15.40 34.93 5.83
CA SER A 33 -16.69 35.54 6.15
C SER A 33 -17.71 34.46 6.52
N ALA A 34 -18.94 34.84 6.78
CA ALA A 34 -20.03 33.90 7.08
C ALA A 34 -20.24 32.85 5.96
N THR A 35 -19.97 33.22 4.71
CA THR A 35 -20.24 32.38 3.52
C THR A 35 -19.01 32.01 2.73
N THR A 36 -17.81 32.45 3.15
CA THR A 36 -16.60 32.34 2.35
C THR A 36 -15.47 31.73 3.15
N ALA A 37 -14.79 30.72 2.58
CA ALA A 37 -13.59 30.11 3.10
C ALA A 37 -12.43 30.22 2.09
N ASP A 38 -11.23 30.31 2.60
CA ASP A 38 -9.98 30.21 1.86
C ASP A 38 -9.32 28.86 2.05
N TYR A 39 -8.78 28.35 0.98
CA TYR A 39 -8.03 27.10 0.90
C TYR A 39 -6.59 27.41 0.48
N ASP A 40 -5.65 26.54 0.82
CA ASP A 40 -4.22 26.68 0.56
C ASP A 40 -3.64 25.49 -0.23
N GLU A 41 -2.33 25.45 -0.41
CA GLU A 41 -1.64 24.35 -1.11
C GLU A 41 -1.75 23.01 -0.34
N GLY A 42 -1.91 23.03 0.97
CA GLY A 42 -2.17 21.83 1.77
C GLY A 42 -3.51 21.18 1.39
N HIS A 43 -4.55 21.98 1.17
CA HIS A 43 -5.83 21.45 0.67
C HIS A 43 -5.68 20.84 -0.73
N LEU A 44 -4.87 21.44 -1.60
CA LEU A 44 -4.62 20.89 -2.92
C LEU A 44 -3.87 19.55 -2.87
N ARG A 45 -2.84 19.44 -2.03
CA ARG A 45 -2.11 18.17 -1.80
C ARG A 45 -3.05 17.12 -1.24
N ARG A 46 -3.84 17.46 -0.22
CA ARG A 46 -4.83 16.56 0.40
C ARG A 46 -5.85 16.03 -0.61
N LEU A 47 -6.35 16.86 -1.50
CA LEU A 47 -7.26 16.43 -2.57
C LEU A 47 -6.60 15.43 -3.51
N ARG A 48 -5.33 15.66 -3.87
CA ARG A 48 -4.56 14.72 -4.70
C ARG A 48 -4.38 13.37 -4.01
N LEU A 49 -4.03 13.37 -2.71
CA LEU A 49 -3.90 12.15 -1.91
C LEU A 49 -5.22 11.38 -1.84
N VAL A 50 -6.33 12.05 -1.50
CA VAL A 50 -7.67 11.42 -1.43
C VAL A 50 -8.05 10.82 -2.78
N ARG A 51 -7.78 11.52 -3.89
CA ARG A 51 -8.05 10.98 -5.24
C ARG A 51 -7.16 9.78 -5.56
N ALA A 52 -5.88 9.82 -5.22
CA ALA A 52 -4.98 8.67 -5.40
C ALA A 52 -5.54 7.43 -4.70
N MET A 53 -5.95 7.57 -3.44
CA MET A 53 -6.54 6.46 -2.68
C MET A 53 -7.84 5.95 -3.31
N ILE A 54 -8.79 6.83 -3.64
CA ILE A 54 -10.11 6.42 -4.11
C ILE A 54 -10.10 5.96 -5.56
N GLN A 55 -9.44 6.69 -6.47
CA GLN A 55 -9.54 6.45 -7.92
C GLN A 55 -8.52 5.43 -8.41
N VAL A 56 -7.30 5.46 -7.90
CA VAL A 56 -6.23 4.53 -8.30
C VAL A 56 -6.19 3.34 -7.36
N GLY A 57 -6.09 3.59 -6.04
CA GLY A 57 -6.01 2.55 -5.03
C GLY A 57 -7.33 1.82 -4.76
N ARG A 58 -8.47 2.32 -5.27
CA ARG A 58 -9.80 1.76 -5.02
C ARG A 58 -10.14 1.62 -3.53
N VAL A 59 -9.50 2.43 -2.69
CA VAL A 59 -9.67 2.41 -1.24
C VAL A 59 -11.08 2.88 -0.86
N PRO A 60 -11.84 2.10 -0.08
CA PRO A 60 -13.14 2.53 0.43
C PRO A 60 -13.02 3.82 1.26
N VAL A 61 -14.02 4.70 1.18
CA VAL A 61 -14.02 5.99 1.88
C VAL A 61 -13.79 5.85 3.39
N ALA A 62 -14.36 4.80 4.00
CA ALA A 62 -14.16 4.51 5.41
C ALA A 62 -12.69 4.24 5.77
N ASP A 63 -11.96 3.54 4.90
CA ASP A 63 -10.54 3.25 5.10
C ASP A 63 -9.66 4.45 4.76
N VAL A 64 -10.06 5.27 3.77
CA VAL A 64 -9.40 6.57 3.52
C VAL A 64 -9.40 7.43 4.78
N ARG A 65 -10.52 7.48 5.55
CA ARG A 65 -10.56 8.20 6.83
C ARG A 65 -9.55 7.67 7.84
N LYS A 66 -9.41 6.33 7.96
CA LYS A 66 -8.44 5.71 8.87
C LYS A 66 -7.01 6.08 8.48
N VAL A 67 -6.69 5.97 7.19
CA VAL A 67 -5.37 6.38 6.67
C VAL A 67 -5.09 7.84 7.01
N LEU A 68 -6.05 8.74 6.71
CA LEU A 68 -5.88 10.17 6.95
C LEU A 68 -5.78 10.51 8.45
N ALA A 69 -6.47 9.79 9.32
CA ALA A 69 -6.33 9.96 10.77
C ALA A 69 -4.89 9.69 11.24
N HIS A 70 -4.21 8.67 10.67
CA HIS A 70 -2.80 8.42 10.94
C HIS A 70 -1.87 9.45 10.28
N VAL A 71 -2.17 9.87 9.06
CA VAL A 71 -1.42 10.93 8.35
C VAL A 71 -1.44 12.25 9.14
N ASP A 72 -2.54 12.56 9.80
CA ASP A 72 -2.75 13.82 10.52
C ASP A 72 -2.32 13.75 12.00
N ASP A 73 -1.96 12.58 12.51
CA ASP A 73 -1.58 12.41 13.91
C ASP A 73 -0.13 12.86 14.17
N GLU A 74 0.03 14.16 14.44
CA GLU A 74 1.34 14.76 14.76
C GLU A 74 1.92 14.30 16.11
N SER A 75 1.15 13.60 16.96
CA SER A 75 1.65 13.03 18.20
C SER A 75 2.57 11.82 17.98
N LEU A 76 2.46 11.20 16.80
CA LEU A 76 3.30 10.07 16.39
C LEU A 76 4.54 10.58 15.64
N GLY A 77 5.71 10.04 15.94
CA GLY A 77 6.90 10.29 15.13
C GLY A 77 6.73 9.78 13.69
N ARG A 78 7.45 10.42 12.74
CA ARG A 78 7.33 10.18 11.29
C ARG A 78 7.23 8.71 10.89
N THR A 79 8.13 7.87 11.39
CA THR A 79 8.20 6.45 11.06
C THR A 79 6.95 5.69 11.50
N ILE A 80 6.47 5.95 12.72
CA ILE A 80 5.26 5.29 13.26
C ILE A 80 4.03 5.78 12.51
N ARG A 81 3.93 7.08 12.28
CA ARG A 81 2.84 7.72 11.53
C ARG A 81 2.71 7.16 10.12
N LEU A 82 3.84 7.07 9.40
CA LEU A 82 3.89 6.47 8.08
C LEU A 82 3.50 4.99 8.11
N GLY A 83 4.09 4.21 9.02
CA GLY A 83 3.77 2.79 9.17
C GLY A 83 2.28 2.56 9.44
N ALA A 84 1.69 3.30 10.39
CA ALA A 84 0.27 3.20 10.72
C ALA A 84 -0.64 3.57 9.53
N ALA A 85 -0.30 4.64 8.80
CA ALA A 85 -1.04 5.05 7.61
C ALA A 85 -0.98 3.97 6.51
N LEU A 86 0.20 3.40 6.25
CA LEU A 86 0.37 2.33 5.26
C LEU A 86 -0.34 1.03 5.66
N TRP A 87 -0.36 0.71 6.95
CA TRP A 87 -1.06 -0.48 7.46
C TRP A 87 -2.58 -0.34 7.43
N ALA A 88 -3.09 0.88 7.46
CA ALA A 88 -4.52 1.17 7.32
C ALA A 88 -5.02 1.07 5.87
N LEU A 89 -4.13 0.99 4.88
CA LEU A 89 -4.51 0.74 3.50
C LEU A 89 -5.10 -0.67 3.38
N PRO A 90 -6.19 -0.86 2.62
CA PRO A 90 -6.72 -2.17 2.32
C PRO A 90 -5.66 -3.03 1.63
N ARG A 91 -5.60 -4.30 1.99
CA ARG A 91 -4.81 -5.28 1.27
C ARG A 91 -5.36 -5.45 -0.15
N GLU A 92 -4.50 -5.72 -1.11
CA GLU A 92 -4.97 -6.37 -2.33
C GLU A 92 -5.68 -7.65 -1.89
N ALA A 93 -6.86 -7.89 -2.46
CA ALA A 93 -7.67 -9.04 -2.06
C ALA A 93 -6.77 -10.28 -2.00
N GLU A 94 -6.59 -10.83 -0.81
CA GLU A 94 -6.01 -12.15 -0.67
C GLU A 94 -6.81 -13.05 -1.62
N PRO A 95 -6.17 -13.95 -2.40
CA PRO A 95 -6.92 -14.96 -3.13
C PRO A 95 -7.89 -15.54 -2.11
N ALA A 96 -9.18 -15.48 -2.42
CA ALA A 96 -10.25 -15.81 -1.48
C ALA A 96 -9.91 -17.15 -0.81
N ASP A 97 -9.54 -17.08 0.47
CA ASP A 97 -9.57 -18.26 1.31
C ASP A 97 -10.99 -18.78 1.18
N GLY A 98 -11.14 -20.02 0.70
CA GLY A 98 -12.44 -20.66 0.41
C GLY A 98 -13.37 -20.81 1.63
N ARG A 99 -13.35 -19.88 2.56
CA ARG A 99 -14.22 -19.78 3.74
C ARG A 99 -15.42 -18.87 3.47
N GLY A 100 -16.17 -19.18 2.46
CA GLY A 100 -17.47 -18.58 2.13
C GLY A 100 -18.47 -19.65 1.73
N GLY A 101 -18.57 -20.72 2.52
CA GLY A 101 -19.56 -21.75 2.35
C GLY A 101 -19.81 -22.44 3.69
N GLU A 102 -20.90 -22.05 4.40
CA GLU A 102 -21.46 -22.86 5.46
C GLU A 102 -21.90 -24.20 4.82
N GLY A 103 -21.09 -25.22 4.98
CA GLY A 103 -21.35 -26.59 4.59
C GLY A 103 -20.58 -27.50 5.52
N GLY A 104 -21.24 -28.00 6.56
CA GLY A 104 -20.69 -29.02 7.45
C GLY A 104 -20.26 -30.24 6.63
N GLY A 105 -18.97 -30.56 6.72
CA GLY A 105 -18.36 -31.76 6.20
C GLY A 105 -17.16 -32.11 7.07
N GLU A 106 -17.20 -33.24 7.75
CA GLU A 106 -16.15 -33.84 8.52
C GLU A 106 -14.97 -34.16 7.59
N GLY A 107 -13.85 -33.42 7.73
CA GLY A 107 -12.59 -33.66 7.01
C GLY A 107 -11.43 -33.29 7.91
N GLY A 108 -11.03 -34.18 8.81
CA GLY A 108 -9.99 -33.96 9.80
C GLY A 108 -8.55 -34.02 9.23
N GLY A 109 -8.32 -33.95 7.92
CA GLY A 109 -7.01 -33.97 7.30
C GLY A 109 -6.60 -32.67 6.62
N GLU A 110 -7.55 -31.93 6.06
CA GLU A 110 -7.24 -30.72 5.26
C GLU A 110 -6.77 -29.53 6.12
N GLY A 111 -7.18 -29.46 7.38
CA GLY A 111 -6.78 -28.39 8.30
C GLY A 111 -5.36 -28.50 8.82
N GLU A 112 -4.86 -29.72 9.05
CA GLU A 112 -3.50 -29.97 9.53
C GLU A 112 -2.47 -29.70 8.41
N ASP A 113 -2.77 -30.13 7.18
CA ASP A 113 -1.93 -29.85 6.00
C ASP A 113 -1.85 -28.33 5.69
N GLU A 114 -2.94 -27.58 5.89
CA GLU A 114 -2.94 -26.12 5.73
C GLU A 114 -2.05 -25.43 6.74
N ASP A 115 -2.06 -25.85 7.98
CA ASP A 115 -1.23 -25.30 9.05
C ASP A 115 0.25 -25.61 8.84
N GLU A 116 0.60 -26.79 8.31
CA GLU A 116 1.98 -27.16 7.99
C GLU A 116 2.56 -26.31 6.86
N VAL A 117 1.81 -26.10 5.78
CA VAL A 117 2.26 -25.26 4.64
C VAL A 117 2.44 -23.81 5.08
N MET A 118 1.54 -23.28 5.89
CA MET A 118 1.67 -21.92 6.45
C MET A 118 2.90 -21.80 7.36
N ALA A 119 3.19 -22.81 8.18
CA ALA A 119 4.38 -22.85 9.03
C ALA A 119 5.67 -22.92 8.21
N ALA A 120 5.69 -23.72 7.15
CA ALA A 120 6.81 -23.80 6.20
C ALA A 120 7.05 -22.44 5.51
N ALA A 121 5.99 -21.79 5.02
CA ALA A 121 6.07 -20.48 4.40
C ALA A 121 6.62 -19.40 5.37
N ARG A 122 6.17 -19.38 6.63
CA ARG A 122 6.74 -18.52 7.67
C ARG A 122 8.23 -18.75 7.86
N THR A 123 8.64 -20.01 7.90
CA THR A 123 10.06 -20.38 8.08
C THR A 123 10.91 -19.83 6.93
N GLU A 124 10.45 -19.95 5.68
CA GLU A 124 11.18 -19.42 4.52
C GLU A 124 11.21 -17.88 4.49
N VAL A 125 10.10 -17.22 4.84
CA VAL A 125 10.07 -15.77 4.95
C VAL A 125 10.99 -15.27 6.07
N ASP A 126 10.99 -15.91 7.25
CA ASP A 126 11.91 -15.53 8.35
C ASP A 126 13.37 -15.74 7.98
N ARG A 127 13.69 -16.83 7.25
CA ARG A 127 15.02 -17.08 6.71
C ARG A 127 15.45 -15.98 5.76
N LEU A 128 14.58 -15.60 4.79
CA LEU A 128 14.83 -14.51 3.86
C LEU A 128 15.14 -13.19 4.60
N LEU A 129 14.28 -12.79 5.53
CA LEU A 129 14.45 -11.53 6.27
C LEU A 129 15.74 -11.52 7.10
N ARG A 130 16.13 -12.68 7.65
CA ARG A 130 17.39 -12.85 8.38
C ARG A 130 18.59 -12.68 7.46
N ASP A 131 18.57 -13.36 6.30
CA ASP A 131 19.68 -13.36 5.34
C ASP A 131 19.87 -11.97 4.69
N LEU A 132 18.80 -11.21 4.55
CA LEU A 132 18.83 -9.81 4.08
C LEU A 132 19.20 -8.80 5.18
N GLY A 133 19.24 -9.22 6.44
CA GLY A 133 19.47 -8.31 7.57
C GLY A 133 18.31 -7.34 7.85
N TRP A 134 17.08 -7.69 7.44
CA TRP A 134 15.90 -6.84 7.65
C TRP A 134 15.33 -7.04 9.07
N SER A 135 16.06 -6.53 10.07
CA SER A 135 15.75 -6.74 11.50
C SER A 135 14.38 -6.19 11.89
N THR A 136 14.05 -4.97 11.46
CA THR A 136 12.75 -4.34 11.77
C THR A 136 11.57 -5.17 11.23
N ALA A 137 11.67 -5.67 10.00
CA ALA A 137 10.63 -6.51 9.40
C ALA A 137 10.44 -7.82 10.18
N ARG A 138 11.53 -8.39 10.71
CA ARG A 138 11.49 -9.60 11.57
C ARG A 138 10.90 -9.30 12.95
N GLU A 139 11.32 -8.22 13.59
CA GLU A 139 10.84 -7.83 14.94
C GLU A 139 9.33 -7.54 14.93
N VAL A 140 8.86 -6.85 13.91
CA VAL A 140 7.43 -6.57 13.73
C VAL A 140 6.67 -7.84 13.35
N GLY A 141 7.26 -8.69 12.50
CA GLY A 141 6.76 -10.02 12.15
C GLY A 141 5.27 -10.05 11.82
N GLU A 142 4.54 -10.94 12.46
CA GLU A 142 3.09 -11.15 12.22
C GLU A 142 2.19 -9.96 12.59
N LEU A 143 2.69 -8.98 13.34
CA LEU A 143 1.94 -7.74 13.58
C LEU A 143 1.81 -6.94 12.27
N SER A 144 2.78 -7.07 11.34
CA SER A 144 2.72 -6.42 10.04
C SER A 144 1.70 -7.10 9.11
N PRO A 145 0.70 -6.36 8.60
CA PRO A 145 -0.19 -6.88 7.55
C PRO A 145 0.58 -7.30 6.29
N VAL A 146 1.66 -6.60 5.96
CA VAL A 146 2.49 -6.88 4.76
C VAL A 146 3.24 -8.20 4.93
N HIS A 147 3.79 -8.45 6.13
CA HIS A 147 4.44 -9.72 6.45
C HIS A 147 3.46 -10.89 6.30
N ARG A 148 2.26 -10.77 6.89
CA ARG A 148 1.22 -11.80 6.75
C ARG A 148 0.83 -12.06 5.29
N SER A 149 0.66 -11.00 4.48
CA SER A 149 0.35 -11.13 3.06
C SER A 149 1.47 -11.84 2.28
N LEU A 150 2.75 -11.57 2.61
CA LEU A 150 3.87 -12.27 2.00
C LEU A 150 3.85 -13.77 2.36
N VAL A 151 3.65 -14.11 3.63
CA VAL A 151 3.56 -15.51 4.08
C VAL A 151 2.42 -16.23 3.38
N ALA A 152 1.23 -15.62 3.29
CA ALA A 152 0.07 -16.21 2.62
C ALA A 152 0.33 -16.44 1.12
N ALA A 153 0.98 -15.49 0.44
CA ALA A 153 1.35 -15.64 -0.97
C ALA A 153 2.35 -16.79 -1.17
N VAL A 154 3.38 -16.89 -0.32
CA VAL A 154 4.37 -17.98 -0.38
C VAL A 154 3.70 -19.33 -0.10
N ALA A 155 2.83 -19.41 0.91
CA ALA A 155 2.07 -20.61 1.20
C ALA A 155 1.20 -21.04 0.02
N THR A 156 0.56 -20.09 -0.67
CA THR A 156 -0.23 -20.37 -1.88
C THR A 156 0.64 -20.95 -3.00
N LEU A 157 1.83 -20.39 -3.23
CA LEU A 157 2.77 -20.92 -4.22
C LEU A 157 3.22 -22.34 -3.87
N MET A 158 3.54 -22.61 -2.60
CA MET A 158 3.91 -23.95 -2.13
C MET A 158 2.79 -24.97 -2.34
N ARG A 159 1.53 -24.61 -2.02
CA ARG A 159 0.35 -25.48 -2.26
C ARG A 159 0.15 -25.80 -3.75
N LEU A 160 0.47 -24.86 -4.62
CA LEU A 160 0.41 -25.05 -6.07
C LEU A 160 1.61 -25.79 -6.64
N GLY A 161 2.55 -26.23 -5.81
CA GLY A 161 3.75 -26.98 -6.22
C GLY A 161 4.87 -26.12 -6.81
N TYR A 162 4.81 -24.79 -6.66
CA TYR A 162 5.90 -23.90 -7.04
C TYR A 162 6.90 -23.78 -5.90
N PRO A 163 8.18 -24.19 -6.10
CA PRO A 163 9.21 -24.03 -5.07
C PRO A 163 9.54 -22.53 -4.92
N TRP A 164 9.13 -21.95 -3.82
CA TRP A 164 9.34 -20.52 -3.54
C TRP A 164 9.96 -20.34 -2.16
N ASP A 165 11.25 -20.68 -2.06
CA ASP A 165 12.04 -20.61 -0.85
C ASP A 165 12.78 -19.27 -0.69
N ALA A 166 13.51 -19.11 0.41
CA ALA A 166 14.27 -17.90 0.70
C ALA A 166 15.32 -17.59 -0.38
N ALA A 167 15.94 -18.61 -0.97
CA ALA A 167 16.98 -18.43 -1.99
C ALA A 167 16.40 -17.90 -3.30
N LEU A 168 15.22 -18.39 -3.71
CA LEU A 168 14.50 -17.88 -4.88
C LEU A 168 13.93 -16.47 -4.66
N MET A 169 13.50 -16.14 -3.43
CA MET A 169 12.99 -14.82 -3.09
C MET A 169 14.09 -13.74 -3.00
N ALA A 170 15.30 -14.11 -2.56
CA ALA A 170 16.36 -13.14 -2.23
C ALA A 170 16.71 -12.17 -3.36
N PRO A 171 16.87 -12.57 -4.63
CA PRO A 171 17.16 -11.64 -5.72
C PRO A 171 16.03 -10.61 -5.93
N TYR A 172 14.77 -11.04 -5.83
CA TYR A 172 13.61 -10.15 -5.92
C TYR A 172 13.55 -9.16 -4.76
N ALA A 173 13.80 -9.64 -3.54
CA ALA A 173 13.82 -8.79 -2.36
C ALA A 173 14.93 -7.72 -2.44
N GLN A 174 16.10 -8.07 -2.97
CA GLN A 174 17.19 -7.11 -3.21
C GLN A 174 16.80 -6.02 -4.21
N LEU A 175 16.13 -6.39 -5.31
CA LEU A 175 15.62 -5.42 -6.29
C LEU A 175 14.53 -4.53 -5.67
N MET A 176 13.63 -5.12 -4.88
CA MET A 176 12.59 -4.35 -4.19
C MET A 176 13.19 -3.40 -3.14
N HIS A 177 14.27 -3.79 -2.47
CA HIS A 177 14.99 -2.88 -1.59
C HIS A 177 15.53 -1.65 -2.34
N GLN A 178 16.11 -1.85 -3.53
CA GLN A 178 16.58 -0.73 -4.36
C GLN A 178 15.43 0.19 -4.79
N VAL A 179 14.26 -0.38 -5.12
CA VAL A 179 13.06 0.41 -5.41
C VAL A 179 12.64 1.20 -4.17
N ALA A 180 12.56 0.56 -3.01
CA ALA A 180 12.18 1.23 -1.76
C ALA A 180 13.12 2.38 -1.38
N VAL A 181 14.44 2.24 -1.60
CA VAL A 181 15.41 3.33 -1.42
C VAL A 181 15.06 4.52 -2.31
N ARG A 182 14.79 4.30 -3.60
CA ARG A 182 14.42 5.38 -4.53
C ARG A 182 13.10 6.05 -4.18
N ASP A 183 12.13 5.25 -3.71
CA ASP A 183 10.84 5.79 -3.26
C ASP A 183 11.02 6.72 -2.06
N LEU A 184 11.87 6.34 -1.10
CA LEU A 184 12.18 7.17 0.06
C LEU A 184 13.03 8.40 -0.30
N ASP A 185 14.01 8.27 -1.18
CA ASP A 185 14.76 9.41 -1.71
C ASP A 185 13.81 10.46 -2.34
N PHE A 186 12.82 9.99 -3.10
CA PHE A 186 11.80 10.88 -3.66
C PHE A 186 10.94 11.55 -2.58
N VAL A 187 10.49 10.79 -1.58
CA VAL A 187 9.72 11.32 -0.45
C VAL A 187 10.49 12.41 0.30
N GLU A 188 11.79 12.20 0.54
CA GLU A 188 12.66 13.11 1.28
C GLU A 188 12.97 14.42 0.54
N THR A 189 12.66 14.53 -0.77
CA THR A 189 12.74 15.82 -1.48
C THR A 189 11.69 16.83 -1.01
N HIS A 190 10.66 16.41 -0.28
CA HIS A 190 9.59 17.28 0.19
C HIS A 190 9.98 18.01 1.47
N PRO A 191 9.63 19.32 1.60
CA PRO A 191 10.24 20.20 2.60
C PRO A 191 9.76 19.97 4.04
N SER A 192 8.58 19.37 4.24
CA SER A 192 8.03 19.15 5.58
C SER A 192 7.69 17.68 5.82
N GLU A 193 7.74 17.27 7.09
CA GLU A 193 7.39 15.92 7.51
C GLU A 193 5.96 15.54 7.11
N ALA A 194 5.01 16.47 7.23
CA ALA A 194 3.63 16.25 6.81
C ALA A 194 3.54 15.95 5.30
N GLU A 195 4.26 16.71 4.48
CA GLU A 195 4.32 16.49 3.04
C GLU A 195 4.99 15.15 2.70
N GLN A 196 6.04 14.79 3.42
CA GLN A 196 6.72 13.50 3.25
C GLN A 196 5.78 12.34 3.55
N VAL A 197 5.01 12.38 4.64
CA VAL A 197 4.05 11.32 4.99
C VAL A 197 2.93 11.23 3.95
N GLU A 198 2.33 12.36 3.54
CA GLU A 198 1.31 12.38 2.49
C GLU A 198 1.86 11.82 1.17
N THR A 199 3.08 12.20 0.79
CA THR A 199 3.74 11.74 -0.44
C THR A 199 4.03 10.25 -0.38
N ALA A 200 4.53 9.72 0.74
CA ALA A 200 4.82 8.30 0.89
C ALA A 200 3.56 7.43 0.75
N VAL A 201 2.44 7.85 1.35
CA VAL A 201 1.15 7.16 1.19
C VAL A 201 0.68 7.22 -0.27
N ALA A 202 0.77 8.39 -0.91
CA ALA A 202 0.41 8.55 -2.31
C ALA A 202 1.31 7.70 -3.24
N ALA A 203 2.62 7.70 -3.03
CA ALA A 203 3.60 6.94 -3.81
C ALA A 203 3.34 5.44 -3.72
N THR A 204 3.04 4.90 -2.54
CA THR A 204 2.71 3.49 -2.34
C THR A 204 1.53 3.05 -3.22
N ILE A 205 0.58 3.94 -3.46
CA ILE A 205 -0.60 3.65 -4.30
C ILE A 205 -0.29 3.88 -5.78
N LEU A 206 0.32 5.03 -6.10
CA LEU A 206 0.49 5.50 -7.48
C LEU A 206 1.63 4.80 -8.22
N PHE A 207 2.69 4.40 -7.51
CA PHE A 207 3.86 3.77 -8.15
C PHE A 207 3.63 2.30 -8.46
N ARG A 208 2.78 1.61 -7.69
CA ARG A 208 2.50 0.18 -7.88
C ARG A 208 2.05 -0.17 -9.30
N PRO A 209 1.05 0.48 -9.91
CA PRO A 209 0.67 0.18 -11.31
C PRO A 209 1.83 0.40 -12.29
N VAL A 210 2.65 1.44 -12.07
CA VAL A 210 3.81 1.74 -12.91
C VAL A 210 4.87 0.64 -12.78
N LEU A 211 5.21 0.24 -11.54
CA LEU A 211 6.19 -0.83 -11.28
C LEU A 211 5.74 -2.16 -11.86
N ASN A 212 4.45 -2.50 -11.72
CA ASN A 212 3.89 -3.70 -12.32
C ASN A 212 3.95 -3.68 -13.85
N ALA A 213 3.66 -2.53 -14.48
CA ALA A 213 3.77 -2.38 -15.94
C ALA A 213 5.24 -2.47 -16.41
N LEU A 214 6.17 -1.82 -15.71
CA LEU A 214 7.60 -1.91 -16.01
C LEU A 214 8.14 -3.33 -15.87
N HIS A 215 7.70 -4.08 -14.84
CA HIS A 215 8.09 -5.48 -14.69
C HIS A 215 7.60 -6.33 -15.88
N ARG A 216 6.35 -6.16 -16.31
CA ARG A 216 5.81 -6.88 -17.47
C ARG A 216 6.53 -6.53 -18.77
N LEU A 217 6.81 -5.25 -19.02
CA LEU A 217 7.59 -4.83 -20.19
C LEU A 217 9.01 -5.43 -20.17
N ALA A 218 9.66 -5.48 -19.00
CA ALA A 218 10.95 -6.11 -18.86
C ALA A 218 10.90 -7.63 -19.16
N GLN A 219 9.80 -8.31 -18.79
CA GLN A 219 9.59 -9.72 -19.14
C GLN A 219 9.41 -9.91 -20.65
N GLU A 220 8.65 -9.03 -21.31
CA GLU A 220 8.47 -9.05 -22.77
C GLU A 220 9.80 -8.84 -23.50
N GLU A 221 10.58 -7.84 -23.09
CA GLU A 221 11.89 -7.54 -23.67
C GLU A 221 12.87 -8.72 -23.48
N GLU A 222 12.95 -9.27 -22.28
CA GLU A 222 13.85 -10.39 -21.98
C GLU A 222 13.42 -11.67 -22.70
N SER A 223 12.10 -11.88 -22.86
CA SER A 223 11.57 -12.99 -23.65
C SER A 223 11.97 -12.87 -25.13
N ALA A 224 11.80 -11.67 -25.72
CA ALA A 224 12.20 -11.40 -27.09
C ALA A 224 13.71 -11.59 -27.29
N ARG A 225 14.52 -11.15 -26.31
CA ARG A 225 15.98 -11.31 -26.36
C ARG A 225 16.42 -12.77 -26.29
N ARG A 226 15.75 -13.63 -25.53
CA ARG A 226 16.11 -15.06 -25.35
C ARG A 226 15.61 -15.94 -26.47
N TYR A 227 14.39 -15.70 -26.93
CA TYR A 227 13.67 -16.62 -27.82
C TYR A 227 13.47 -16.06 -29.23
N GLY A 228 13.79 -14.77 -29.46
CA GLY A 228 13.53 -14.08 -30.70
C GLY A 228 12.06 -13.67 -30.84
N LEU A 229 11.81 -12.70 -31.73
CA LEU A 229 10.48 -12.47 -32.26
C LEU A 229 10.33 -13.41 -33.43
N ALA A 230 9.45 -14.40 -33.35
CA ALA A 230 9.14 -15.33 -34.42
C ALA A 230 8.43 -14.61 -35.58
#